data_dcb281618765faa89dfc0bea3eec3e5e
#
_entry.id   dcb281618765faa89dfc0bea3eec3e5e
#
_cell.length_a   1.000
_cell.length_b   1.000
_cell.length_c   1.000
_cell.angle_alpha   90.00
_cell.angle_beta   90.00
_cell.angle_gamma   90.00
#
_symmetry.space_group_name_H-M   'P 1'
#
loop_
_entity.id
_entity.type
_entity.pdbx_description
1 polymer ?
#
loop_
_entity_poly.entity_id
_entity_poly.type
_entity_poly.pdbx_seq_one_letter_code
_entity_poly.pdbx_strand_id
1 'polypeptide(L)'
;MGSTRNDEEPKIITVRDTKFYKTRLVPLGERVSEELKHHIIRRNSLPMPDGVDSAVFAIRSGSALGYRQVNDWFVQVRNAARIGAPPGEKKPPRLHDLRHTAAVHRVIHWYRSNEDVQRLLPHLATYLGHIKIKSTQRYLTMTPELLEEASLRFAVYAEMEVDHA
;
A
#
# COMPACT_ATOMS: atom_id res chain seq x y z
N MET A 1 28.00 10.83 26.55
CA MET A 1 27.93 9.47 26.02
C MET A 1 26.81 9.48 24.99
N GLY A 2 27.17 9.51 23.71
CA GLY A 2 26.23 9.63 22.61
C GLY A 2 25.48 8.31 22.40
N SER A 3 24.17 8.39 22.51
CA SER A 3 23.28 7.32 22.01
C SER A 3 23.40 7.29 20.48
N THR A 4 24.10 6.30 19.96
CA THR A 4 24.08 5.96 18.54
C THR A 4 22.64 5.60 18.18
N ARG A 5 21.89 6.57 17.63
CA ARG A 5 20.67 6.24 16.89
C ARG A 5 21.13 5.33 15.75
N ASN A 6 20.61 4.12 15.72
CA ASN A 6 20.83 3.20 14.62
C ASN A 6 20.41 3.90 13.32
N ASP A 7 21.39 4.18 12.46
CA ASP A 7 21.21 4.70 11.10
C ASP A 7 20.63 3.63 10.16
N GLU A 8 20.03 2.60 10.74
CA GLU A 8 19.40 1.53 9.98
C GLU A 8 18.12 2.03 9.28
N GLU A 9 17.97 1.63 8.04
CA GLU A 9 16.79 1.95 7.26
C GLU A 9 15.52 1.37 7.91
N PRO A 10 14.42 2.15 7.99
CA PRO A 10 13.18 1.67 8.57
C PRO A 10 12.57 0.60 7.64
N LYS A 11 12.81 -0.67 7.93
CA LYS A 11 12.33 -1.80 7.11
C LYS A 11 10.93 -2.27 7.47
N ILE A 12 10.44 -1.90 8.65
CA ILE A 12 9.16 -2.39 9.18
C ILE A 12 8.41 -1.26 9.88
N ILE A 13 7.13 -1.13 9.57
CA ILE A 13 6.19 -0.30 10.34
C ILE A 13 5.35 -1.20 11.23
N THR A 14 5.30 -0.92 12.53
CA THR A 14 4.38 -1.57 13.45
C THR A 14 3.08 -0.77 13.50
N VAL A 15 1.99 -1.36 13.00
CA VAL A 15 0.65 -0.78 13.08
C VAL A 15 -0.03 -1.36 14.32
N ARG A 16 -0.24 -0.52 15.34
CA ARG A 16 -0.83 -0.91 16.64
C ARG A 16 -2.29 -0.48 16.73
N ASP A 17 -3.04 -1.15 17.59
CA ASP A 17 -4.39 -0.79 18.02
C ASP A 17 -5.35 -0.47 16.86
N THR A 18 -5.29 -1.27 15.80
CA THR A 18 -6.25 -1.19 14.71
C THR A 18 -7.62 -1.67 15.15
N LYS A 19 -8.62 -1.52 14.27
CA LYS A 19 -9.95 -2.10 14.48
C LYS A 19 -9.81 -3.56 14.96
N PHE A 20 -10.39 -3.87 16.13
CA PHE A 20 -10.29 -5.15 16.87
C PHE A 20 -8.95 -5.38 17.61
N TYR A 21 -8.27 -4.33 18.06
CA TYR A 21 -7.05 -4.38 18.89
C TYR A 21 -5.93 -5.27 18.29
N LYS A 22 -5.83 -5.33 16.97
CA LYS A 22 -4.80 -6.12 16.29
C LYS A 22 -3.60 -5.26 15.96
N THR A 23 -2.43 -5.78 16.34
CA THR A 23 -1.14 -5.24 15.91
C THR A 23 -0.61 -6.06 14.73
N ARG A 24 -0.02 -5.41 13.75
CA ARG A 24 0.66 -6.07 12.64
C ARG A 24 1.94 -5.37 12.25
N LEU A 25 2.86 -6.14 11.73
CA LEU A 25 4.08 -5.65 11.10
C LEU A 25 3.83 -5.48 9.60
N VAL A 26 4.25 -4.34 9.07
CA VAL A 26 4.14 -4.01 7.65
C VAL A 26 5.54 -3.80 7.13
N PRO A 27 6.10 -4.76 6.37
CA PRO A 27 7.41 -4.59 5.77
C PRO A 27 7.37 -3.50 4.70
N LEU A 28 8.44 -2.71 4.65
CA LEU A 28 8.64 -1.68 3.64
C LEU A 28 9.57 -2.20 2.55
N GLY A 29 9.26 -1.87 1.30
CA GLY A 29 10.21 -2.06 0.22
C GLY A 29 11.38 -1.08 0.34
N GLU A 30 12.52 -1.44 -0.22
CA GLU A 30 13.78 -0.69 -0.13
C GLU A 30 13.61 0.80 -0.46
N ARG A 31 13.03 1.11 -1.62
CA ARG A 31 12.78 2.50 -2.02
C ARG A 31 11.96 3.31 -1.02
N VAL A 32 10.92 2.70 -0.43
CA VAL A 32 10.08 3.37 0.57
C VAL A 32 10.86 3.59 1.86
N SER A 33 11.71 2.63 2.23
CA SER A 33 12.59 2.71 3.40
C SER A 33 13.58 3.85 3.27
N GLU A 34 14.23 3.99 2.11
CA GLU A 34 15.15 5.09 1.80
C GLU A 34 14.47 6.46 1.87
N GLU A 35 13.32 6.60 1.20
CA GLU A 35 12.56 7.86 1.22
C GLU A 35 12.11 8.22 2.63
N LEU A 36 11.69 7.25 3.43
CA LEU A 36 11.31 7.46 4.81
C LEU A 36 12.52 7.87 5.67
N LYS A 37 13.68 7.25 5.46
CA LYS A 37 14.94 7.64 6.12
C LYS A 37 15.30 9.09 5.81
N HIS A 38 15.29 9.48 4.54
CA HIS A 38 15.54 10.86 4.13
C HIS A 38 14.55 11.84 4.75
N HIS A 39 13.27 11.47 4.82
CA HIS A 39 12.25 12.28 5.48
C HIS A 39 12.55 12.45 6.98
N ILE A 40 12.89 11.38 7.68
CA ILE A 40 13.22 11.41 9.12
C ILE A 40 14.45 12.29 9.38
N ILE A 41 15.51 12.14 8.58
CA ILE A 41 16.72 12.99 8.70
C ILE A 41 16.35 14.46 8.53
N ARG A 42 15.60 14.81 7.48
CA ARG A 42 15.17 16.19 7.24
C ARG A 42 14.27 16.71 8.37
N ARG A 43 13.32 15.88 8.82
CA ARG A 43 12.42 16.23 9.92
C ARG A 43 13.20 16.53 11.19
N ASN A 44 14.23 15.74 11.52
CA ASN A 44 15.05 15.89 12.71
C ASN A 44 15.98 17.13 12.66
N SER A 45 16.22 17.70 11.46
CA SER A 45 16.94 18.98 11.31
C SER A 45 16.06 20.21 11.54
N LEU A 46 14.74 20.05 11.64
CA LEU A 46 13.81 21.15 11.88
C LEU A 46 13.65 21.41 13.38
N PRO A 47 13.37 22.67 13.80
CA PRO A 47 13.14 23.03 15.20
C PRO A 47 11.76 22.54 15.66
N MET A 48 11.59 21.24 15.75
CA MET A 48 10.37 20.56 16.17
C MET A 48 10.68 19.57 17.28
N PRO A 49 9.69 19.24 18.16
CA PRO A 49 9.86 18.20 19.14
C PRO A 49 10.39 16.91 18.52
N ASP A 50 11.44 16.36 19.07
CA ASP A 50 12.05 15.10 18.68
C ASP A 50 11.96 14.07 19.82
N GLY A 51 12.37 12.84 19.54
CA GLY A 51 12.33 11.75 20.51
C GLY A 51 11.50 10.58 20.02
N VAL A 52 11.46 9.53 20.85
CA VAL A 52 10.88 8.22 20.50
C VAL A 52 9.38 8.32 20.19
N ASP A 53 8.68 9.23 20.88
CA ASP A 53 7.23 9.42 20.78
C ASP A 53 6.85 10.55 19.81
N SER A 54 7.83 11.19 19.18
CA SER A 54 7.54 12.27 18.24
C SER A 54 6.95 11.75 16.93
N ALA A 55 5.98 12.49 16.37
CA ALA A 55 5.35 12.11 15.12
C ALA A 55 6.34 12.19 13.94
N VAL A 56 6.46 11.13 13.15
CA VAL A 56 7.27 11.12 11.91
C VAL A 56 6.70 12.10 10.90
N PHE A 57 5.40 12.06 10.69
CA PHE A 57 4.68 13.03 9.88
C PHE A 57 4.01 14.06 10.79
N ALA A 58 4.60 15.23 10.87
CA ALA A 58 4.20 16.30 11.77
C ALA A 58 3.87 17.57 11.00
N ILE A 59 2.97 18.37 11.55
CA ILE A 59 2.78 19.76 11.15
C ILE A 59 3.84 20.64 11.83
N ARG A 60 3.90 21.92 11.45
CA ARG A 60 4.93 22.86 11.92
C ARG A 60 5.03 23.02 13.44
N SER A 61 3.94 22.75 14.17
CA SER A 61 3.93 22.74 15.64
C SER A 61 4.52 21.49 16.27
N GLY A 62 4.90 20.47 15.49
CA GLY A 62 5.32 19.15 15.96
C GLY A 62 4.19 18.16 16.22
N SER A 63 2.94 18.60 16.11
CA SER A 63 1.78 17.71 16.27
C SER A 63 1.65 16.75 15.07
N ALA A 64 1.14 15.53 15.30
CA ALA A 64 0.94 14.54 14.27
C ALA A 64 0.04 15.06 13.14
N LEU A 65 0.40 14.75 11.90
CA LEU A 65 -0.40 15.05 10.73
C LEU A 65 -1.71 14.26 10.76
N GLY A 66 -2.85 14.96 10.75
CA GLY A 66 -4.18 14.35 10.80
C GLY A 66 -4.63 13.82 9.43
N TYR A 67 -5.46 12.77 9.44
CA TYR A 67 -6.03 12.19 8.21
C TYR A 67 -6.75 13.21 7.33
N ARG A 68 -7.51 14.13 7.93
CA ARG A 68 -8.24 15.18 7.19
C ARG A 68 -7.29 16.02 6.34
N GLN A 69 -6.18 16.43 6.92
CA GLN A 69 -5.19 17.27 6.25
C GLN A 69 -4.51 16.54 5.08
N VAL A 70 -4.18 15.25 5.27
CA VAL A 70 -3.65 14.40 4.20
C VAL A 70 -4.66 14.24 3.07
N ASN A 71 -5.93 14.03 3.42
CA ASN A 71 -7.00 13.91 2.44
C ASN A 71 -7.21 15.21 1.66
N ASP A 72 -7.19 16.36 2.33
CA ASP A 72 -7.35 17.68 1.68
C ASP A 72 -6.19 17.95 0.71
N TRP A 73 -4.96 17.62 1.09
CA TRP A 73 -3.80 17.70 0.20
C TRP A 73 -3.92 16.73 -0.99
N PHE A 74 -4.39 15.52 -0.77
CA PHE A 74 -4.64 14.58 -1.86
C PHE A 74 -5.65 15.13 -2.86
N VAL A 75 -6.74 15.74 -2.38
CA VAL A 75 -7.74 16.39 -3.25
C VAL A 75 -7.13 17.52 -4.05
N GLN A 76 -6.30 18.36 -3.45
CA GLN A 76 -5.60 19.45 -4.14
C GLN A 76 -4.67 18.91 -5.24
N VAL A 77 -3.83 17.94 -4.94
CA VAL A 77 -2.91 17.30 -5.90
C VAL A 77 -3.68 16.64 -7.04
N ARG A 78 -4.74 15.88 -6.72
CA ARG A 78 -5.60 15.25 -7.71
C ARG A 78 -6.22 16.28 -8.65
N ASN A 79 -6.75 17.37 -8.11
CA ASN A 79 -7.36 18.45 -8.91
C ASN A 79 -6.31 19.17 -9.78
N ALA A 80 -5.13 19.45 -9.24
CA ALA A 80 -4.01 20.03 -9.99
C ALA A 80 -3.56 19.11 -11.14
N ALA A 81 -3.56 17.79 -10.91
CA ALA A 81 -3.29 16.78 -11.94
C ALA A 81 -4.47 16.57 -12.92
N ARG A 82 -5.59 17.27 -12.76
CA ARG A 82 -6.82 17.15 -13.58
C ARG A 82 -7.39 15.72 -13.61
N ILE A 83 -7.23 14.96 -12.52
CA ILE A 83 -7.77 13.62 -12.39
C ILE A 83 -9.22 13.72 -11.94
N GLY A 84 -10.14 13.52 -12.88
CA GLY A 84 -11.59 13.50 -12.66
C GLY A 84 -12.13 12.11 -12.32
N ALA A 85 -13.45 11.95 -12.39
CA ALA A 85 -14.10 10.65 -12.28
C ALA A 85 -13.77 9.79 -13.51
N PRO A 86 -13.46 8.50 -13.34
CA PRO A 86 -13.30 7.58 -14.46
C PRO A 86 -14.60 7.46 -15.28
N PRO A 87 -14.52 7.03 -16.56
CA PRO A 87 -15.70 6.76 -17.36
C PRO A 87 -16.66 5.81 -16.65
N GLY A 88 -17.94 6.19 -16.56
CA GLY A 88 -18.97 5.41 -15.87
C GLY A 88 -19.05 5.63 -14.35
N GLU A 89 -18.12 6.33 -13.74
CA GLU A 89 -18.16 6.66 -12.32
C GLU A 89 -18.65 8.10 -12.07
N LYS A 90 -19.35 8.30 -10.93
CA LYS A 90 -19.86 9.62 -10.54
C LYS A 90 -18.89 10.44 -9.69
N LYS A 91 -17.87 9.80 -9.15
CA LYS A 91 -16.95 10.43 -8.18
C LYS A 91 -15.50 10.23 -8.57
N PRO A 92 -14.65 11.25 -8.38
CA PRO A 92 -13.22 11.12 -8.62
C PRO A 92 -12.57 10.21 -7.56
N PRO A 93 -11.36 9.68 -7.86
CA PRO A 93 -10.61 8.83 -6.94
C PRO A 93 -10.37 9.50 -5.59
N ARG A 94 -10.45 8.71 -4.54
CA ARG A 94 -10.20 9.11 -3.14
C ARG A 94 -8.83 8.61 -2.69
N LEU A 95 -8.30 9.17 -1.61
CA LEU A 95 -7.05 8.70 -1.00
C LEU A 95 -7.06 7.19 -0.72
N HIS A 96 -8.21 6.65 -0.28
CA HIS A 96 -8.35 5.21 0.00
C HIS A 96 -8.25 4.34 -1.27
N ASP A 97 -8.58 4.88 -2.42
CA ASP A 97 -8.58 4.14 -3.68
C ASP A 97 -7.14 3.83 -4.15
N LEU A 98 -6.13 4.61 -3.69
CA LEU A 98 -4.71 4.25 -3.88
C LEU A 98 -4.36 2.88 -3.29
N ARG A 99 -4.99 2.52 -2.17
CA ARG A 99 -4.81 1.20 -1.55
C ARG A 99 -5.41 0.09 -2.41
N HIS A 100 -6.58 0.34 -3.03
CA HIS A 100 -7.19 -0.59 -3.97
C HIS A 100 -6.28 -0.80 -5.18
N THR A 101 -5.82 0.29 -5.77
CA THR A 101 -4.90 0.27 -6.92
C THR A 101 -3.63 -0.51 -6.58
N ALA A 102 -3.00 -0.27 -5.43
CA ALA A 102 -1.80 -1.00 -5.01
C ALA A 102 -2.07 -2.51 -4.86
N ALA A 103 -3.22 -2.91 -4.32
CA ALA A 103 -3.60 -4.31 -4.19
C ALA A 103 -3.80 -4.97 -5.55
N VAL A 104 -4.52 -4.32 -6.46
CA VAL A 104 -4.77 -4.80 -7.83
C VAL A 104 -3.46 -4.95 -8.60
N HIS A 105 -2.60 -3.93 -8.60
CA HIS A 105 -1.29 -3.99 -9.26
C HIS A 105 -0.41 -5.12 -8.70
N ARG A 106 -0.47 -5.39 -7.40
CA ARG A 106 0.26 -6.52 -6.80
C ARG A 106 -0.23 -7.85 -7.34
N VAL A 107 -1.54 -8.03 -7.45
CA VAL A 107 -2.14 -9.26 -7.97
C VAL A 107 -1.85 -9.44 -9.46
N ILE A 108 -1.96 -8.38 -10.27
CA ILE A 108 -1.56 -8.39 -11.69
C ILE A 108 -0.08 -8.81 -11.83
N HIS A 109 0.79 -8.22 -11.00
CA HIS A 109 2.20 -8.58 -11.00
C HIS A 109 2.42 -10.08 -10.73
N TRP A 110 1.71 -10.66 -9.76
CA TRP A 110 1.80 -12.08 -9.47
C TRP A 110 1.33 -12.96 -10.62
N TYR A 111 0.25 -12.57 -11.32
CA TYR A 111 -0.19 -13.28 -12.52
C TYR A 111 0.89 -13.24 -13.61
N ARG A 112 1.48 -12.07 -13.88
CA ARG A 112 2.53 -11.88 -14.89
C ARG A 112 3.82 -12.62 -14.54
N SER A 113 4.15 -12.73 -13.26
CA SER A 113 5.34 -13.45 -12.77
C SER A 113 5.08 -14.94 -12.55
N ASN A 114 3.95 -15.47 -12.98
CA ASN A 114 3.55 -16.87 -12.82
C ASN A 114 3.58 -17.38 -11.36
N GLU A 115 3.32 -16.49 -10.39
CA GLU A 115 3.26 -16.82 -8.98
C GLU A 115 1.93 -17.50 -8.62
N ASP A 116 1.93 -18.28 -7.54
CA ASP A 116 0.71 -18.85 -6.97
C ASP A 116 -0.09 -17.78 -6.22
N VAL A 117 -1.02 -17.14 -6.93
CA VAL A 117 -1.87 -16.06 -6.42
C VAL A 117 -2.70 -16.52 -5.23
N GLN A 118 -3.22 -17.76 -5.24
CA GLN A 118 -4.06 -18.28 -4.15
C GLN A 118 -3.27 -18.40 -2.85
N ARG A 119 -2.03 -18.84 -2.92
CA ARG A 119 -1.11 -18.92 -1.79
C ARG A 119 -0.73 -17.53 -1.26
N LEU A 120 -0.60 -16.53 -2.14
CA LEU A 120 -0.13 -15.20 -1.79
C LEU A 120 -1.24 -14.26 -1.29
N LEU A 121 -2.52 -14.52 -1.62
CA LEU A 121 -3.65 -13.70 -1.19
C LEU A 121 -3.79 -13.53 0.33
N PRO A 122 -3.59 -14.55 1.18
CA PRO A 122 -3.62 -14.37 2.63
C PRO A 122 -2.55 -13.39 3.14
N HIS A 123 -1.35 -13.40 2.54
CA HIS A 123 -0.30 -12.45 2.88
C HIS A 123 -0.69 -11.02 2.52
N LEU A 124 -1.29 -10.82 1.33
CA LEU A 124 -1.82 -9.52 0.95
C LEU A 124 -2.94 -9.05 1.89
N ALA A 125 -3.85 -9.96 2.29
CA ALA A 125 -4.90 -9.64 3.25
C ALA A 125 -4.31 -9.17 4.59
N THR A 126 -3.29 -9.85 5.10
CA THR A 126 -2.57 -9.49 6.32
C THR A 126 -1.87 -8.14 6.17
N TYR A 127 -1.14 -7.93 5.08
CA TYR A 127 -0.47 -6.66 4.77
C TYR A 127 -1.47 -5.49 4.74
N LEU A 128 -2.60 -5.68 4.08
CA LEU A 128 -3.67 -4.71 4.03
C LEU A 128 -4.45 -4.60 5.36
N GLY A 129 -4.33 -5.54 6.28
CA GLY A 129 -5.09 -5.59 7.54
C GLY A 129 -6.56 -5.94 7.34
N HIS A 130 -6.86 -6.73 6.34
CA HIS A 130 -8.21 -7.27 6.15
C HIS A 130 -8.44 -8.44 7.10
N ILE A 131 -9.54 -8.40 7.86
CA ILE A 131 -9.91 -9.47 8.79
C ILE A 131 -10.48 -10.68 8.03
N LYS A 132 -11.18 -10.43 6.93
CA LYS A 132 -11.79 -11.45 6.10
C LYS A 132 -11.09 -11.47 4.74
N ILE A 133 -10.64 -12.63 4.32
CA ILE A 133 -10.00 -12.84 3.02
C ILE A 133 -10.93 -12.43 1.86
N LYS A 134 -12.25 -12.57 2.04
CA LYS A 134 -13.26 -12.07 1.08
C LYS A 134 -13.08 -10.59 0.71
N SER A 135 -12.58 -9.77 1.64
CA SER A 135 -12.30 -8.36 1.35
C SER A 135 -11.13 -8.18 0.39
N THR A 136 -10.20 -9.13 0.35
CA THR A 136 -9.08 -9.17 -0.58
C THR A 136 -9.48 -9.85 -1.90
N GLN A 137 -10.24 -10.94 -1.83
CA GLN A 137 -10.77 -11.62 -3.02
C GLN A 137 -11.61 -10.70 -3.91
N ARG A 138 -12.26 -9.69 -3.32
CA ARG A 138 -12.99 -8.68 -4.09
C ARG A 138 -12.11 -7.93 -5.10
N TYR A 139 -10.81 -7.83 -4.86
CA TYR A 139 -9.87 -7.24 -5.83
C TYR A 139 -9.65 -8.12 -7.06
N LEU A 140 -9.84 -9.43 -6.94
CA LEU A 140 -9.66 -10.39 -8.05
C LEU A 140 -10.75 -10.27 -9.11
N THR A 141 -11.91 -9.71 -8.77
CA THR A 141 -13.09 -9.67 -9.65
C THR A 141 -13.35 -8.28 -10.23
N MET A 142 -12.49 -7.30 -9.99
CA MET A 142 -12.85 -5.88 -10.17
C MET A 142 -12.22 -5.16 -11.35
N THR A 143 -11.24 -5.75 -12.05
CA THR A 143 -10.62 -5.05 -13.16
C THR A 143 -10.58 -5.91 -14.42
N PRO A 144 -10.86 -5.32 -15.60
CA PRO A 144 -10.73 -6.00 -16.89
C PRO A 144 -9.32 -6.60 -17.07
N GLU A 145 -8.29 -5.88 -16.65
CA GLU A 145 -6.89 -6.31 -16.76
C GLU A 145 -6.61 -7.59 -15.95
N LEU A 146 -7.22 -7.75 -14.77
CA LEU A 146 -7.10 -8.98 -13.98
C LEU A 146 -7.81 -10.16 -14.62
N LEU A 147 -8.95 -9.92 -15.23
CA LEU A 147 -9.69 -10.96 -15.96
C LEU A 147 -8.92 -11.39 -17.20
N GLU A 148 -8.30 -10.44 -17.92
CA GLU A 148 -7.45 -10.70 -19.07
C GLU A 148 -6.24 -11.56 -18.70
N GLU A 149 -5.49 -11.18 -17.67
CA GLU A 149 -4.32 -11.93 -17.19
C GLU A 149 -4.70 -13.34 -16.70
N ALA A 150 -5.82 -13.47 -16.00
CA ALA A 150 -6.32 -14.77 -15.56
C ALA A 150 -6.75 -15.65 -16.75
N SER A 151 -7.36 -15.05 -17.78
CA SER A 151 -7.76 -15.74 -19.00
C SER A 151 -6.57 -16.22 -19.83
N LEU A 152 -5.55 -15.37 -19.99
CA LEU A 152 -4.28 -15.74 -20.67
C LEU A 152 -3.62 -16.92 -19.97
N ARG A 153 -3.57 -16.89 -18.64
CA ARG A 153 -2.97 -17.98 -17.86
C ARG A 153 -3.79 -19.29 -18.01
N PHE A 154 -5.11 -19.21 -18.02
CA PHE A 154 -5.97 -20.36 -18.23
C PHE A 154 -5.77 -20.97 -19.63
N ALA A 155 -5.63 -20.14 -20.67
CA ALA A 155 -5.36 -20.60 -22.04
C ALA A 155 -4.05 -21.41 -22.10
N VAL A 156 -2.97 -20.93 -21.47
CA VAL A 156 -1.68 -21.64 -21.40
C VAL A 156 -1.81 -23.00 -20.70
N TYR A 157 -2.58 -23.08 -19.61
CA TYR A 157 -2.83 -24.37 -18.94
C TYR A 157 -3.63 -25.33 -19.81
N ALA A 158 -4.65 -24.85 -20.51
CA ALA A 158 -5.47 -25.68 -21.39
C ALA A 158 -4.66 -26.25 -22.57
N GLU A 159 -3.73 -25.49 -23.13
CA GLU A 159 -2.82 -25.96 -24.19
C GLU A 159 -1.84 -27.04 -23.67
N MET A 160 -1.31 -26.88 -22.44
CA MET A 160 -0.40 -27.84 -21.83
C MET A 160 -1.08 -29.20 -21.52
N GLU A 161 -2.36 -29.22 -21.16
CA GLU A 161 -3.10 -30.46 -20.94
C GLU A 161 -3.41 -31.23 -22.24
N VAL A 162 -3.56 -30.53 -23.37
CA VAL A 162 -3.82 -31.16 -24.67
C VAL A 162 -2.58 -31.86 -25.22
N ASP A 163 -1.37 -31.35 -24.95
CA ASP A 163 -0.11 -31.95 -25.41
C ASP A 163 0.32 -33.19 -24.61
N HIS A 164 -0.37 -33.51 -23.52
CA HIS A 164 -0.10 -34.67 -22.66
C HIS A 164 -1.18 -35.76 -22.71
N ALA A 165 -2.19 -35.63 -23.60
CA ALA A 165 -3.25 -36.59 -23.80
C ALA A 165 -3.05 -37.35 -25.13
#